data_3a0f140960de409ab0d2475efc46392c
#
_entry.id   3a0f140960de409ab0d2475efc46392c
#
_cell.length_a   1.000
_cell.length_b   1.000
_cell.length_c   1.000
_cell.angle_alpha   90.00
_cell.angle_beta   90.00
_cell.angle_gamma   90.00
#
_symmetry.space_group_name_H-M   'P 1'
#
loop_
_entity.id
_entity.type
_entity.pdbx_description
1 polymer ?
#
loop_
_entity_poly.entity_id
_entity_poly.type
_entity_poly.pdbx_seq_one_letter_code
_entity_poly.pdbx_strand_id
1 'polypeptide(L)'
;GISACTNIGTTTELNMRDFFNSKGIKYEPVAFEKADEVVAAYDAGRCDTYTTDKSGLAAQRTKMKNPDEHIVLPETISKEPLGPVVRQGDSVWEDIVRWSLNTMIEAEEYGITSANADSMKTSDNPQIKRLVGAEGEMGAAFGLDNEWNLRIIKQVGNYGESYKRNIADTGILPDRGPNQLWTKGGIL
;
A
#
# COMPACT_ATOMS: atom_id res chain seq x y z
N GLY A 1 -30.21 15.34 -4.21
CA GLY A 1 -28.89 15.06 -3.65
C GLY A 1 -28.33 13.81 -4.28
N ILE A 2 -27.05 13.56 -4.10
CA ILE A 2 -26.40 12.32 -4.53
C ILE A 2 -26.54 11.25 -3.43
N SER A 3 -26.57 10.00 -3.82
CA SER A 3 -26.48 8.84 -2.91
C SER A 3 -25.07 8.29 -2.92
N ALA A 4 -24.54 7.95 -1.73
CA ALA A 4 -23.16 7.50 -1.58
C ALA A 4 -23.09 6.18 -0.80
N CYS A 5 -22.61 5.15 -1.46
CA CYS A 5 -22.38 3.83 -0.88
C CYS A 5 -21.08 3.78 -0.08
N THR A 6 -21.10 3.07 1.06
CA THR A 6 -19.92 2.82 1.91
C THR A 6 -20.12 1.62 2.82
N ASN A 7 -19.06 1.19 3.50
CA ASN A 7 -19.14 0.20 4.57
C ASN A 7 -19.49 0.86 5.89
N ILE A 8 -20.47 0.31 6.61
CA ILE A 8 -20.92 0.78 7.93
C ILE A 8 -19.83 0.54 8.98
N GLY A 9 -19.71 1.47 9.95
CA GLY A 9 -18.82 1.33 11.10
C GLY A 9 -17.34 1.53 10.77
N THR A 10 -17.02 2.09 9.60
CA THR A 10 -15.65 2.36 9.15
C THR A 10 -15.27 3.83 9.33
N THR A 11 -13.96 4.10 9.37
CA THR A 11 -13.44 5.48 9.30
C THR A 11 -13.84 6.14 7.99
N THR A 12 -13.96 5.39 6.91
CA THR A 12 -14.43 5.89 5.60
C THR A 12 -15.85 6.46 5.68
N GLU A 13 -16.77 5.79 6.38
CA GLU A 13 -18.14 6.31 6.60
C GLU A 13 -18.11 7.65 7.35
N LEU A 14 -17.31 7.74 8.41
CA LEU A 14 -17.14 8.97 9.18
C LEU A 14 -16.54 10.09 8.33
N ASN A 15 -15.46 9.83 7.60
CA ASN A 15 -14.78 10.77 6.73
C ASN A 15 -15.69 11.28 5.60
N MET A 16 -16.48 10.38 5.00
CA MET A 16 -17.48 10.73 3.99
C MET A 16 -18.49 11.74 4.56
N ARG A 17 -19.07 11.43 5.72
CA ARG A 17 -20.02 12.32 6.39
C ARG A 17 -19.42 13.69 6.68
N ASP A 18 -18.21 13.71 7.23
CA ASP A 18 -17.54 14.95 7.60
C ASP A 18 -17.16 15.78 6.36
N PHE A 19 -16.76 15.15 5.27
CA PHE A 19 -16.50 15.82 3.99
C PHE A 19 -17.76 16.49 3.44
N PHE A 20 -18.86 15.76 3.30
CA PHE A 20 -20.11 16.32 2.76
C PHE A 20 -20.67 17.44 3.64
N ASN A 21 -20.62 17.26 4.97
CA ASN A 21 -21.07 18.28 5.92
C ASN A 21 -20.21 19.56 5.85
N SER A 22 -18.87 19.43 5.76
CA SER A 22 -17.96 20.57 5.67
C SER A 22 -18.15 21.40 4.38
N LYS A 23 -18.64 20.76 3.34
CA LYS A 23 -18.95 21.41 2.05
C LYS A 23 -20.38 21.88 1.93
N GLY A 24 -21.24 21.62 2.93
CA GLY A 24 -22.68 21.93 2.87
C GLY A 24 -23.43 21.14 1.79
N ILE A 25 -22.91 20.01 1.36
CA ILE A 25 -23.49 19.17 0.31
C ILE A 25 -24.47 18.18 0.95
N LYS A 26 -25.73 18.21 0.53
CA LYS A 26 -26.72 17.22 0.93
C LYS A 26 -26.52 15.92 0.15
N TYR A 27 -26.42 14.82 0.86
CA TYR A 27 -26.27 13.48 0.29
C TYR A 27 -27.09 12.46 1.09
N GLU A 28 -27.34 11.31 0.51
CA GLU A 28 -27.98 10.15 1.13
C GLU A 28 -26.95 9.05 1.36
N PRO A 29 -26.58 8.71 2.61
CA PRO A 29 -25.67 7.61 2.88
C PRO A 29 -26.39 6.28 2.70
N VAL A 30 -25.78 5.36 1.97
CA VAL A 30 -26.23 3.98 1.78
C VAL A 30 -25.14 3.04 2.25
N ALA A 31 -25.27 2.52 3.46
CA ALA A 31 -24.22 1.75 4.12
C ALA A 31 -24.57 0.26 4.24
N PHE A 32 -23.55 -0.60 4.07
CA PHE A 32 -23.66 -2.05 4.14
C PHE A 32 -22.56 -2.63 5.04
N GLU A 33 -22.78 -3.80 5.60
CA GLU A 33 -21.78 -4.46 6.47
C GLU A 33 -20.60 -5.04 5.68
N LYS A 34 -20.85 -5.53 4.46
CA LYS A 34 -19.83 -6.21 3.65
C LYS A 34 -19.48 -5.43 2.40
N ALA A 35 -18.19 -5.41 2.03
CA ALA A 35 -17.71 -4.74 0.84
C ALA A 35 -18.37 -5.27 -0.45
N ASP A 36 -18.61 -6.57 -0.56
CA ASP A 36 -19.26 -7.16 -1.73
C ASP A 36 -20.72 -6.70 -1.88
N GLU A 37 -21.42 -6.43 -0.77
CA GLU A 37 -22.78 -5.86 -0.78
C GLU A 37 -22.76 -4.40 -1.27
N VAL A 38 -21.75 -3.62 -0.86
CA VAL A 38 -21.55 -2.24 -1.32
C VAL A 38 -21.34 -2.23 -2.83
N VAL A 39 -20.42 -3.08 -3.33
CA VAL A 39 -20.11 -3.20 -4.77
C VAL A 39 -21.36 -3.60 -5.56
N ALA A 40 -22.08 -4.62 -5.09
CA ALA A 40 -23.30 -5.08 -5.76
C ALA A 40 -24.40 -4.00 -5.81
N ALA A 41 -24.54 -3.24 -4.72
CA ALA A 41 -25.52 -2.15 -4.66
C ALA A 41 -25.15 -0.99 -5.60
N TYR A 42 -23.85 -0.60 -5.61
CA TYR A 42 -23.35 0.43 -6.50
C TYR A 42 -23.46 0.01 -7.98
N ASP A 43 -23.00 -1.21 -8.33
CA ASP A 43 -23.06 -1.74 -9.69
C ASP A 43 -24.53 -1.93 -10.20
N ALA A 44 -25.47 -2.09 -9.28
CA ALA A 44 -26.91 -2.10 -9.57
C ALA A 44 -27.54 -0.70 -9.66
N GLY A 45 -26.78 0.38 -9.51
CA GLY A 45 -27.27 1.75 -9.60
C GLY A 45 -28.05 2.23 -8.37
N ARG A 46 -27.91 1.58 -7.20
CA ARG A 46 -28.54 2.05 -5.96
C ARG A 46 -27.87 3.28 -5.36
N CYS A 47 -26.62 3.54 -5.74
CA CYS A 47 -25.84 4.70 -5.31
C CYS A 47 -25.20 5.36 -6.51
N ASP A 48 -25.12 6.69 -6.47
CA ASP A 48 -24.44 7.48 -7.49
C ASP A 48 -22.90 7.41 -7.35
N THR A 49 -22.43 7.21 -6.11
CA THR A 49 -21.00 7.12 -5.79
C THR A 49 -20.72 6.00 -4.80
N TYR A 50 -19.49 5.51 -4.82
CA TYR A 50 -18.94 4.59 -3.82
C TYR A 50 -17.66 5.16 -3.24
N THR A 51 -17.51 5.15 -1.92
CA THR A 51 -16.30 5.62 -1.24
C THR A 51 -15.68 4.55 -0.34
N THR A 52 -14.38 4.36 -0.50
CA THR A 52 -13.46 3.59 0.34
C THR A 52 -12.04 4.03 0.00
N ASP A 53 -11.00 3.33 0.48
CA ASP A 53 -9.61 3.61 0.11
C ASP A 53 -9.41 3.59 -1.41
N LYS A 54 -8.55 4.46 -1.94
CA LYS A 54 -8.29 4.50 -3.40
C LYS A 54 -7.85 3.15 -3.97
N SER A 55 -6.99 2.43 -3.25
CA SER A 55 -6.58 1.08 -3.64
C SER A 55 -7.76 0.09 -3.59
N GLY A 56 -8.62 0.23 -2.58
CA GLY A 56 -9.87 -0.52 -2.47
C GLY A 56 -10.81 -0.25 -3.64
N LEU A 57 -11.08 1.02 -3.97
CA LEU A 57 -11.91 1.41 -5.12
C LEU A 57 -11.36 0.83 -6.43
N ALA A 58 -10.06 0.94 -6.66
CA ALA A 58 -9.43 0.41 -7.85
C ALA A 58 -9.59 -1.12 -7.94
N ALA A 59 -9.38 -1.83 -6.82
CA ALA A 59 -9.57 -3.28 -6.75
C ALA A 59 -11.05 -3.70 -6.93
N GLN A 60 -12.00 -2.97 -6.33
CA GLN A 60 -13.43 -3.28 -6.48
C GLN A 60 -13.93 -2.98 -7.90
N ARG A 61 -13.41 -1.94 -8.54
CA ARG A 61 -13.73 -1.61 -9.93
C ARG A 61 -13.49 -2.79 -10.87
N THR A 62 -12.42 -3.57 -10.67
CA THR A 62 -12.12 -4.74 -11.52
C THR A 62 -13.16 -5.86 -11.41
N LYS A 63 -14.01 -5.86 -10.37
CA LYS A 63 -15.06 -6.84 -10.14
C LYS A 63 -16.43 -6.43 -10.70
N MET A 64 -16.57 -5.18 -11.15
CA MET A 64 -17.83 -4.64 -11.69
C MET A 64 -18.11 -5.21 -13.08
N LYS A 65 -19.37 -5.17 -13.50
CA LYS A 65 -19.79 -5.69 -14.82
C LYS A 65 -19.10 -4.99 -15.97
N ASN A 66 -18.97 -3.66 -15.88
CA ASN A 66 -18.35 -2.81 -16.88
C ASN A 66 -17.29 -1.90 -16.24
N PRO A 67 -16.09 -2.41 -15.90
CA PRO A 67 -15.07 -1.63 -15.17
C PRO A 67 -14.71 -0.29 -15.82
N ASP A 68 -14.78 -0.20 -17.15
CA ASP A 68 -14.42 1.00 -17.91
C ASP A 68 -15.47 2.13 -17.85
N GLU A 69 -16.68 1.81 -17.39
CA GLU A 69 -17.74 2.82 -17.17
C GLU A 69 -17.60 3.53 -15.81
N HIS A 70 -16.64 3.11 -14.97
CA HIS A 70 -16.42 3.64 -13.65
C HIS A 70 -15.05 4.30 -13.55
N ILE A 71 -14.96 5.42 -12.84
CA ILE A 71 -13.71 6.12 -12.59
C ILE A 71 -13.46 6.27 -11.09
N VAL A 72 -12.19 6.20 -10.69
CA VAL A 72 -11.76 6.64 -9.36
C VAL A 72 -11.40 8.12 -9.48
N LEU A 73 -12.12 8.98 -8.77
CA LEU A 73 -11.91 10.42 -8.82
C LEU A 73 -10.50 10.78 -8.27
N PRO A 74 -9.86 11.82 -8.83
CA PRO A 74 -8.53 12.26 -8.38
C PRO A 74 -8.58 12.85 -6.97
N GLU A 75 -9.71 13.42 -6.58
CA GLU A 75 -9.91 14.05 -5.27
C GLU A 75 -9.75 13.02 -4.14
N THR A 76 -9.08 13.43 -3.08
CA THR A 76 -8.92 12.65 -1.86
C THR A 76 -9.66 13.36 -0.74
N ILE A 77 -10.69 12.72 -0.18
CA ILE A 77 -11.55 13.32 0.84
C ILE A 77 -11.02 13.09 2.27
N SER A 78 -10.14 12.11 2.45
CA SER A 78 -9.46 11.83 3.71
C SER A 78 -8.10 11.18 3.47
N LYS A 79 -7.28 11.13 4.51
CA LYS A 79 -5.95 10.54 4.47
C LYS A 79 -5.75 9.65 5.70
N GLU A 80 -5.40 8.39 5.47
CA GLU A 80 -5.13 7.40 6.52
C GLU A 80 -3.76 6.74 6.30
N PRO A 81 -2.88 6.71 7.33
CA PRO A 81 -1.59 6.03 7.24
C PRO A 81 -1.79 4.53 7.49
N LEU A 82 -1.97 3.76 6.41
CA LEU A 82 -2.09 2.30 6.50
C LEU A 82 -0.72 1.66 6.67
N GLY A 83 -0.65 0.59 7.45
CA GLY A 83 0.58 -0.17 7.68
C GLY A 83 0.29 -1.59 8.19
N PRO A 84 1.31 -2.46 8.19
CA PRO A 84 1.20 -3.78 8.81
C PRO A 84 0.87 -3.68 10.30
N VAL A 85 0.06 -4.61 10.78
CA VAL A 85 -0.31 -4.70 12.20
C VAL A 85 0.34 -5.94 12.82
N VAL A 86 0.99 -5.76 13.96
CA VAL A 86 1.57 -6.84 14.76
C VAL A 86 0.92 -6.87 16.15
N ARG A 87 1.04 -8.00 16.85
CA ARG A 87 0.56 -8.11 18.22
C ARG A 87 1.38 -7.19 19.13
N GLN A 88 0.69 -6.42 19.99
CA GLN A 88 1.34 -5.56 20.96
C GLN A 88 2.15 -6.39 21.98
N GLY A 89 3.32 -5.89 22.36
CA GLY A 89 4.19 -6.50 23.37
C GLY A 89 5.30 -7.39 22.81
N ASP A 90 5.35 -7.59 21.50
CA ASP A 90 6.46 -8.26 20.81
C ASP A 90 7.26 -7.24 19.99
N SER A 91 8.13 -6.49 20.68
CA SER A 91 8.93 -5.44 20.05
C SER A 91 9.95 -5.96 19.03
N VAL A 92 10.50 -7.16 19.27
CA VAL A 92 11.45 -7.78 18.34
C VAL A 92 10.75 -8.12 17.02
N TRP A 93 9.54 -8.69 17.08
CA TRP A 93 8.78 -8.97 15.88
C TRP A 93 8.32 -7.69 15.17
N GLU A 94 7.91 -6.65 15.91
CA GLU A 94 7.59 -5.34 15.34
C GLU A 94 8.80 -4.77 14.57
N ASP A 95 9.98 -4.81 15.15
CA ASP A 95 11.20 -4.33 14.50
C ASP A 95 11.53 -5.16 13.25
N ILE A 96 11.42 -6.49 13.29
CA ILE A 96 11.64 -7.33 12.11
C ILE A 96 10.69 -6.94 10.97
N VAL A 97 9.39 -6.76 11.24
CA VAL A 97 8.40 -6.37 10.24
C VAL A 97 8.71 -4.97 9.68
N ARG A 98 9.02 -4.01 10.54
CA ARG A 98 9.37 -2.64 10.16
C ARG A 98 10.62 -2.60 9.28
N TRP A 99 11.68 -3.26 9.72
CA TRP A 99 12.95 -3.28 8.98
C TRP A 99 12.88 -4.11 7.71
N SER A 100 11.98 -5.09 7.62
CA SER A 100 11.70 -5.79 6.36
C SER A 100 11.20 -4.83 5.28
N LEU A 101 10.26 -3.94 5.62
CA LEU A 101 9.78 -2.91 4.69
C LEU A 101 10.90 -1.90 4.35
N ASN A 102 11.61 -1.41 5.36
CA ASN A 102 12.71 -0.46 5.15
C ASN A 102 13.80 -1.06 4.26
N THR A 103 14.13 -2.33 4.44
CA THR A 103 15.07 -3.06 3.56
C THR A 103 14.63 -3.04 2.10
N MET A 104 13.35 -3.23 1.82
CA MET A 104 12.84 -3.21 0.46
C MET A 104 12.92 -1.80 -0.17
N ILE A 105 12.65 -0.76 0.62
CA ILE A 105 12.73 0.64 0.18
C ILE A 105 14.20 1.02 -0.08
N GLU A 106 15.08 0.74 0.88
CA GLU A 106 16.52 1.04 0.76
C GLU A 106 17.17 0.27 -0.39
N ALA A 107 16.78 -0.99 -0.61
CA ALA A 107 17.21 -1.76 -1.77
C ALA A 107 16.83 -1.09 -3.09
N GLU A 108 15.64 -0.52 -3.19
CA GLU A 108 15.24 0.23 -4.38
C GLU A 108 16.07 1.50 -4.57
N GLU A 109 16.37 2.24 -3.48
CA GLU A 109 17.22 3.43 -3.54
C GLU A 109 18.61 3.13 -4.09
N TYR A 110 19.20 2.00 -3.69
CA TYR A 110 20.51 1.55 -4.19
C TYR A 110 20.44 0.79 -5.51
N GLY A 111 19.29 0.64 -6.13
CA GLY A 111 19.11 -0.12 -7.37
C GLY A 111 19.37 -1.61 -7.21
N ILE A 112 19.21 -2.14 -5.98
CA ILE A 112 19.30 -3.57 -5.71
C ILE A 112 17.95 -4.21 -6.03
N THR A 113 17.99 -5.26 -6.84
CA THR A 113 16.81 -6.02 -7.29
C THR A 113 16.94 -7.48 -6.91
N SER A 114 15.85 -8.23 -7.02
CA SER A 114 15.88 -9.69 -6.83
C SER A 114 16.90 -10.38 -7.76
N ALA A 115 17.13 -9.82 -8.95
CA ALA A 115 18.04 -10.39 -9.95
C ALA A 115 19.53 -10.12 -9.66
N ASN A 116 19.87 -8.96 -9.05
CA ASN A 116 21.27 -8.57 -8.84
C ASN A 116 21.74 -8.66 -7.38
N ALA A 117 20.86 -9.00 -6.45
CA ALA A 117 21.14 -8.95 -5.01
C ALA A 117 22.40 -9.71 -4.58
N ASP A 118 22.63 -10.91 -5.12
CA ASP A 118 23.84 -11.70 -4.78
C ASP A 118 25.14 -11.02 -5.23
N SER A 119 25.14 -10.36 -6.38
CA SER A 119 26.34 -9.66 -6.90
C SER A 119 26.68 -8.41 -6.07
N MET A 120 25.72 -7.87 -5.33
CA MET A 120 25.91 -6.69 -4.47
C MET A 120 26.81 -6.96 -3.25
N LYS A 121 27.04 -8.22 -2.90
CA LYS A 121 28.00 -8.59 -1.84
C LYS A 121 29.45 -8.11 -2.11
N THR A 122 29.79 -7.91 -3.37
CA THR A 122 31.11 -7.42 -3.80
C THR A 122 31.12 -5.94 -4.17
N SER A 123 30.06 -5.20 -3.85
CA SER A 123 29.96 -3.75 -4.09
C SER A 123 31.09 -2.99 -3.36
N ASP A 124 31.58 -1.91 -3.95
CA ASP A 124 32.49 -1.00 -3.27
C ASP A 124 31.80 -0.06 -2.28
N ASN A 125 30.47 0.03 -2.33
CA ASN A 125 29.67 0.83 -1.40
C ASN A 125 29.46 0.08 -0.07
N PRO A 126 29.99 0.59 1.05
CA PRO A 126 29.86 -0.07 2.35
C PRO A 126 28.42 -0.13 2.87
N GLN A 127 27.53 0.79 2.46
CA GLN A 127 26.12 0.76 2.82
C GLN A 127 25.42 -0.44 2.15
N ILE A 128 25.70 -0.66 0.87
CA ILE A 128 25.21 -1.82 0.14
C ILE A 128 25.69 -3.12 0.77
N LYS A 129 27.00 -3.22 1.09
CA LYS A 129 27.56 -4.42 1.75
C LYS A 129 26.86 -4.72 3.07
N ARG A 130 26.60 -3.70 3.90
CA ARG A 130 25.87 -3.88 5.15
C ARG A 130 24.43 -4.33 4.90
N LEU A 131 23.75 -3.70 3.94
CA LEU A 131 22.36 -4.06 3.62
C LEU A 131 22.22 -5.51 3.17
N VAL A 132 23.14 -6.01 2.35
CA VAL A 132 23.10 -7.40 1.86
C VAL A 132 23.80 -8.40 2.81
N GLY A 133 24.28 -7.95 3.97
CA GLY A 133 24.88 -8.80 4.99
C GLY A 133 26.30 -9.28 4.72
N ALA A 134 27.01 -8.64 3.77
CA ALA A 134 28.42 -8.93 3.48
C ALA A 134 29.39 -8.31 4.52
N GLU A 135 28.93 -7.27 5.22
CA GLU A 135 29.65 -6.60 6.32
C GLU A 135 28.69 -6.27 7.46
N GLY A 136 29.22 -6.19 8.70
CA GLY A 136 28.44 -5.81 9.88
C GLY A 136 27.66 -6.98 10.52
N GLU A 137 26.84 -6.66 11.51
CA GLU A 137 26.06 -7.63 12.31
C GLU A 137 24.61 -7.18 12.47
N MET A 138 23.99 -6.73 11.40
CA MET A 138 22.67 -6.09 11.47
C MET A 138 21.52 -7.04 11.84
N GLY A 139 21.69 -8.35 11.67
CA GLY A 139 20.70 -9.35 12.06
C GLY A 139 20.74 -9.72 13.54
N ALA A 140 21.91 -9.56 14.19
CA ALA A 140 22.14 -10.08 15.54
C ALA A 140 21.18 -9.52 16.59
N ALA A 141 20.81 -8.22 16.49
CA ALA A 141 19.89 -7.58 17.42
C ALA A 141 18.47 -8.20 17.40
N PHE A 142 18.10 -8.86 16.31
CA PHE A 142 16.81 -9.52 16.10
C PHE A 142 16.89 -11.04 16.25
N GLY A 143 18.06 -11.58 16.58
CA GLY A 143 18.29 -13.04 16.59
C GLY A 143 18.32 -13.65 15.18
N LEU A 144 18.58 -12.85 14.16
CA LEU A 144 18.69 -13.26 12.77
C LEU A 144 20.15 -13.29 12.32
N ASP A 145 20.44 -14.03 11.26
CA ASP A 145 21.76 -13.95 10.62
C ASP A 145 21.91 -12.68 9.75
N ASN A 146 23.14 -12.37 9.34
CA ASN A 146 23.41 -11.13 8.62
C ASN A 146 22.80 -11.05 7.23
N GLU A 147 22.46 -12.18 6.60
CA GLU A 147 21.91 -12.24 5.25
C GLU A 147 20.36 -12.16 5.21
N TRP A 148 19.71 -11.89 6.32
CA TRP A 148 18.25 -11.85 6.37
C TRP A 148 17.64 -10.82 5.41
N ASN A 149 18.25 -9.63 5.28
CA ASN A 149 17.86 -8.60 4.31
C ASN A 149 18.05 -9.08 2.87
N LEU A 150 19.18 -9.72 2.59
CA LEU A 150 19.44 -10.30 1.27
C LEU A 150 18.37 -11.31 0.89
N ARG A 151 17.95 -12.16 1.83
CA ARG A 151 16.87 -13.13 1.58
C ARG A 151 15.55 -12.46 1.26
N ILE A 152 15.20 -11.37 1.94
CA ILE A 152 13.99 -10.58 1.61
C ILE A 152 14.07 -10.11 0.17
N ILE A 153 15.16 -9.43 -0.21
CA ILE A 153 15.34 -8.89 -1.56
C ILE A 153 15.30 -10.00 -2.63
N LYS A 154 15.93 -11.13 -2.38
CA LYS A 154 15.91 -12.27 -3.32
C LYS A 154 14.54 -12.89 -3.50
N GLN A 155 13.75 -12.98 -2.43
CA GLN A 155 12.47 -13.69 -2.45
C GLN A 155 11.32 -12.82 -2.95
N VAL A 156 11.29 -11.55 -2.53
CA VAL A 156 10.16 -10.66 -2.83
C VAL A 156 10.55 -9.44 -3.66
N GLY A 157 11.84 -9.20 -3.87
CA GLY A 157 12.35 -8.05 -4.59
C GLY A 157 12.44 -6.80 -3.70
N ASN A 158 12.88 -5.69 -4.30
CA ASN A 158 12.79 -4.38 -3.68
C ASN A 158 11.33 -3.85 -3.68
N TYR A 159 11.10 -2.68 -3.07
CA TYR A 159 9.74 -2.14 -2.98
C TYR A 159 9.12 -1.86 -4.36
N GLY A 160 9.89 -1.35 -5.31
CA GLY A 160 9.43 -1.09 -6.67
C GLY A 160 9.04 -2.37 -7.42
N GLU A 161 9.81 -3.45 -7.27
CA GLU A 161 9.48 -4.76 -7.86
C GLU A 161 8.18 -5.33 -7.24
N SER A 162 8.05 -5.22 -5.92
CA SER A 162 6.86 -5.67 -5.21
C SER A 162 5.62 -4.85 -5.60
N TYR A 163 5.74 -3.52 -5.64
CA TYR A 163 4.66 -2.64 -6.08
C TYR A 163 4.24 -2.95 -7.53
N LYS A 164 5.21 -3.07 -8.41
CA LYS A 164 4.96 -3.38 -9.83
C LYS A 164 4.15 -4.67 -9.95
N ARG A 165 4.61 -5.76 -9.35
CA ARG A 165 3.99 -7.08 -9.45
C ARG A 165 2.59 -7.12 -8.84
N ASN A 166 2.40 -6.50 -7.68
CA ASN A 166 1.17 -6.67 -6.90
C ASN A 166 0.11 -5.60 -7.16
N ILE A 167 0.50 -4.44 -7.72
CA ILE A 167 -0.38 -3.29 -7.89
C ILE A 167 -0.36 -2.75 -9.32
N ALA A 168 0.81 -2.34 -9.85
CA ALA A 168 0.86 -1.68 -11.14
C ALA A 168 0.48 -2.61 -12.30
N ASP A 169 1.05 -3.82 -12.35
CA ASP A 169 0.76 -4.80 -13.40
C ASP A 169 -0.68 -5.35 -13.33
N THR A 170 -1.35 -5.19 -12.21
CA THR A 170 -2.78 -5.55 -12.08
C THR A 170 -3.72 -4.46 -12.61
N GLY A 171 -3.21 -3.31 -12.99
CA GLY A 171 -4.00 -2.16 -13.41
C GLY A 171 -4.70 -1.40 -12.29
N ILE A 172 -4.48 -1.79 -11.02
CA ILE A 172 -5.14 -1.17 -9.86
C ILE A 172 -4.69 0.29 -9.70
N LEU A 173 -3.38 0.52 -9.55
CA LEU A 173 -2.77 1.85 -9.48
C LEU A 173 -1.45 1.82 -10.25
N PRO A 174 -1.45 2.07 -11.56
CA PRO A 174 -0.24 1.99 -12.38
C PRO A 174 0.79 3.06 -12.01
N ASP A 175 0.33 4.23 -11.55
CA ASP A 175 1.19 5.29 -11.03
C ASP A 175 1.35 5.14 -9.52
N ARG A 176 2.60 5.15 -9.06
CA ARG A 176 2.93 5.06 -7.63
C ARG A 176 2.59 6.31 -6.84
N GLY A 177 2.53 7.50 -7.48
CA GLY A 177 2.27 8.76 -6.81
C GLY A 177 3.15 8.97 -5.56
N PRO A 178 2.57 9.22 -4.38
CA PRO A 178 3.32 9.38 -3.12
C PRO A 178 4.16 8.16 -2.72
N ASN A 179 3.86 6.95 -3.20
CA ASN A 179 4.64 5.74 -2.92
C ASN A 179 5.93 5.64 -3.76
N GLN A 180 6.31 6.68 -4.48
CA GLN A 180 7.64 6.81 -5.09
C GLN A 180 8.70 7.07 -4.01
N LEU A 181 9.95 6.74 -4.34
CA LEU A 181 11.10 7.17 -3.55
C LEU A 181 11.14 8.70 -3.45
N TRP A 182 11.61 9.23 -2.32
CA TRP A 182 11.77 10.67 -2.12
C TRP A 182 12.63 11.32 -3.21
N THR A 183 13.64 10.62 -3.72
CA THR A 183 14.49 11.05 -4.84
C THR A 183 13.74 11.20 -6.17
N LYS A 184 12.53 10.62 -6.25
CA LYS A 184 11.63 10.70 -7.41
C LYS A 184 10.35 11.49 -7.13
N GLY A 185 10.35 12.29 -6.04
CA GLY A 185 9.22 13.13 -5.65
C GLY A 185 8.13 12.43 -4.83
N GLY A 186 8.37 11.23 -4.35
CA GLY A 186 7.50 10.54 -3.40
C GLY A 186 7.86 10.80 -1.93
N ILE A 187 7.41 9.94 -1.04
CA ILE A 187 7.61 10.03 0.42
C ILE A 187 8.35 8.82 1.01
N LEU A 188 8.71 7.84 0.20
CA LEU A 188 9.46 6.67 0.64
C LEU A 188 10.97 6.90 0.57
#